data_a9841043653cb1f9ad40c7d9a777f8ac
#
_entry.id   a9841043653cb1f9ad40c7d9a777f8ac
#
_cell.length_a   1.000
_cell.length_b   1.000
_cell.length_c   1.000
_cell.angle_alpha   90.00
_cell.angle_beta   90.00
_cell.angle_gamma   90.00
#
_symmetry.space_group_name_H-M   'P 1'
#
loop_
_entity.id
_entity.type
_entity.pdbx_description
1 polymer ?
#
loop_
_entity_poly.entity_id
_entity_poly.type
_entity_poly.pdbx_seq_one_letter_code
_entity_poly.pdbx_strand_id
1 'polypeptide(L)'
;FVIDYLVDLARRNKQKLMIRLVKGAYWDSEVKWAQVDGLEGYPVYTRKVHTDVSYLACARKLLAAQDAVFPQFATHNAYTLAAIYQMGLGKDFEHQCLHGMGETLYDQVVGEKNLGRRCRIYAPVGTHETLLAYLVRRLLENGANSSFVNQIVDENVSIDDLVQCPLDAAAHTQGKMHAALPLPRHLYGKGRLNAKGLDLSNEAVLEQLEVQMNAAVQQTDAAAPLLATDAQAAAAQAVRNPADFSDIVGTAAFVRAEDVAEIVAAAKSVEASWAAVTPFERAEILRNVALRFEANMAELMMLAVREAGKTLQNAIAEVREAVDFCRYYADEAETTCAARAPLGTVAAISPWNFPLAIFTGEVTAALAAGNVVLAKPAEQTTLIAHFAVRLMHEAGVPRNVLQLLPGAGDVGAALTQDARINGVIFTGSTEVAQLI
;
A
#
# COMPACT_ATOMS: atom_id res chain seq x y z
N PHE A 1 11.33 -23.41 -2.78
CA PHE A 1 10.08 -23.45 -3.55
C PHE A 1 10.34 -23.19 -5.04
N VAL A 2 10.71 -21.95 -5.49
CA VAL A 2 10.90 -21.62 -6.93
C VAL A 2 11.92 -22.55 -7.60
N ILE A 3 13.06 -22.82 -6.96
CA ILE A 3 14.07 -23.75 -7.50
C ILE A 3 13.48 -25.16 -7.66
N ASP A 4 12.73 -25.65 -6.69
CA ASP A 4 12.12 -26.98 -6.74
C ASP A 4 11.13 -27.07 -7.90
N TYR A 5 10.30 -26.04 -8.09
CA TYR A 5 9.38 -25.93 -9.22
C TYR A 5 10.11 -25.93 -10.58
N LEU A 6 11.16 -25.11 -10.73
CA LEU A 6 11.93 -25.03 -11.98
C LEU A 6 12.65 -26.34 -12.29
N VAL A 7 13.20 -27.02 -11.29
CA VAL A 7 13.82 -28.34 -11.44
C VAL A 7 12.81 -29.37 -11.89
N ASP A 8 11.64 -29.40 -11.29
CA ASP A 8 10.56 -30.31 -11.68
C ASP A 8 10.04 -30.00 -13.09
N LEU A 9 9.87 -28.72 -13.45
CA LEU A 9 9.48 -28.28 -14.78
C LEU A 9 10.49 -28.73 -15.83
N ALA A 10 11.80 -28.56 -15.57
CA ALA A 10 12.86 -28.99 -16.46
C ALA A 10 12.83 -30.50 -16.68
N ARG A 11 12.68 -31.29 -15.60
CA ARG A 11 12.59 -32.75 -15.66
C ARG A 11 11.38 -33.23 -16.46
N ARG A 12 10.21 -32.68 -16.19
CA ARG A 12 8.99 -33.02 -16.92
C ARG A 12 9.09 -32.77 -18.41
N ASN A 13 9.75 -31.67 -18.79
CA ASN A 13 9.93 -31.29 -20.20
C ASN A 13 11.20 -31.87 -20.82
N LYS A 14 12.01 -32.68 -20.09
CA LYS A 14 13.28 -33.24 -20.54
C LYS A 14 14.22 -32.17 -21.13
N GLN A 15 14.22 -31.00 -20.52
CA GLN A 15 15.08 -29.85 -20.90
C GLN A 15 16.00 -29.50 -19.75
N LYS A 16 17.20 -29.00 -20.07
CA LYS A 16 18.14 -28.49 -19.07
C LYS A 16 18.07 -26.97 -19.03
N LEU A 17 17.76 -26.38 -17.90
CA LEU A 17 17.65 -24.94 -17.72
C LEU A 17 18.99 -24.35 -17.27
N MET A 18 19.35 -23.19 -17.81
CA MET A 18 20.39 -22.34 -17.25
C MET A 18 19.78 -21.43 -16.21
N ILE A 19 20.19 -21.55 -14.93
CA ILE A 19 19.65 -20.74 -13.85
C ILE A 19 20.76 -19.90 -13.23
N ARG A 20 20.60 -18.57 -13.32
CA ARG A 20 21.48 -17.60 -12.68
C ARG A 20 21.01 -17.30 -11.28
N LEU A 21 21.84 -17.62 -10.29
CA LEU A 21 21.63 -17.23 -8.90
C LEU A 21 22.43 -15.97 -8.59
N VAL A 22 21.77 -14.94 -8.06
CA VAL A 22 22.38 -13.65 -7.72
C VAL A 22 21.71 -13.07 -6.49
N LYS A 23 22.43 -12.27 -5.69
CA LYS A 23 21.86 -11.45 -4.65
C LYS A 23 21.28 -10.20 -5.30
N GLY A 24 20.03 -9.83 -4.92
CA GLY A 24 19.32 -8.72 -5.55
C GLY A 24 19.92 -7.36 -5.20
N ALA A 25 19.81 -6.42 -6.13
CA ALA A 25 20.28 -5.04 -5.98
C ALA A 25 19.15 -4.05 -5.67
N TYR A 26 17.95 -4.52 -5.40
CA TYR A 26 16.75 -3.68 -5.27
C TYR A 26 16.21 -3.63 -3.83
N TRP A 27 17.05 -3.96 -2.84
CA TRP A 27 16.65 -4.04 -1.44
C TRP A 27 15.97 -2.76 -0.95
N ASP A 28 16.57 -1.60 -1.25
CA ASP A 28 16.04 -0.30 -0.83
C ASP A 28 14.67 -0.01 -1.44
N SER A 29 14.49 -0.31 -2.73
CA SER A 29 13.22 -0.12 -3.43
C SER A 29 12.14 -1.05 -2.88
N GLU A 30 12.45 -2.33 -2.68
CA GLU A 30 11.52 -3.33 -2.15
C GLU A 30 11.06 -2.98 -0.73
N VAL A 31 11.99 -2.52 0.12
CA VAL A 31 11.68 -2.04 1.46
C VAL A 31 10.78 -0.81 1.38
N LYS A 32 11.14 0.16 0.53
CA LYS A 32 10.38 1.40 0.40
C LYS A 32 8.97 1.16 -0.14
N TRP A 33 8.83 0.33 -1.15
CA TRP A 33 7.51 -0.02 -1.70
C TRP A 33 6.64 -0.72 -0.66
N ALA A 34 7.17 -1.71 0.06
CA ALA A 34 6.42 -2.37 1.13
C ALA A 34 5.94 -1.37 2.20
N GLN A 35 6.76 -0.36 2.55
CA GLN A 35 6.38 0.71 3.47
C GLN A 35 5.28 1.60 2.89
N VAL A 36 5.44 2.06 1.64
CA VAL A 36 4.46 2.90 0.94
C VAL A 36 3.14 2.16 0.78
N ASP A 37 3.20 0.89 0.39
CA ASP A 37 2.01 0.07 0.15
C ASP A 37 1.38 -0.46 1.45
N GLY A 38 2.00 -0.22 2.61
CA GLY A 38 1.46 -0.63 3.90
C GLY A 38 1.33 -2.13 4.06
N LEU A 39 2.26 -2.90 3.48
CA LEU A 39 2.25 -4.36 3.53
C LEU A 39 2.47 -4.87 4.95
N GLU A 40 2.09 -6.11 5.22
CA GLU A 40 2.25 -6.73 6.54
C GLU A 40 3.71 -6.87 6.95
N GLY A 41 4.59 -7.12 5.97
CA GLY A 41 6.03 -7.29 6.16
C GLY A 41 6.82 -6.88 4.93
N TYR A 42 8.06 -7.38 4.84
CA TYR A 42 8.94 -7.09 3.72
C TYR A 42 9.11 -8.32 2.83
N PRO A 43 9.07 -8.18 1.49
CA PRO A 43 9.29 -9.29 0.56
C PRO A 43 10.77 -9.72 0.49
N VAL A 44 11.66 -8.99 1.16
CA VAL A 44 13.10 -9.22 1.22
C VAL A 44 13.57 -9.42 2.65
N TYR A 45 14.69 -10.14 2.83
CA TYR A 45 15.33 -10.21 4.13
C TYR A 45 15.82 -8.83 4.59
N THR A 46 15.51 -8.46 5.82
CA THR A 46 15.89 -7.15 6.37
C THR A 46 17.34 -7.10 6.85
N ARG A 47 18.02 -8.27 6.94
CA ARG A 47 19.44 -8.40 7.28
C ARG A 47 20.19 -9.09 6.16
N LYS A 48 21.29 -8.50 5.72
CA LYS A 48 22.14 -9.05 4.65
C LYS A 48 22.59 -10.48 4.93
N VAL A 49 22.94 -10.80 6.16
CA VAL A 49 23.39 -12.15 6.56
C VAL A 49 22.34 -13.23 6.23
N HIS A 50 21.06 -12.95 6.37
CA HIS A 50 20.00 -13.90 6.02
C HIS A 50 19.93 -14.12 4.50
N THR A 51 20.17 -13.08 3.71
CA THR A 51 20.30 -13.21 2.23
C THR A 51 21.51 -14.09 1.88
N ASP A 52 22.63 -13.92 2.57
CA ASP A 52 23.84 -14.72 2.34
C ASP A 52 23.61 -16.21 2.64
N VAL A 53 22.95 -16.54 3.75
CA VAL A 53 22.55 -17.91 4.10
C VAL A 53 21.58 -18.49 3.06
N SER A 54 20.55 -17.74 2.68
CA SER A 54 19.57 -18.15 1.66
C SER A 54 20.25 -18.43 0.30
N TYR A 55 21.20 -17.56 -0.09
CA TYR A 55 21.97 -17.77 -1.32
C TYR A 55 22.73 -19.11 -1.31
N LEU A 56 23.41 -19.42 -0.21
CA LEU A 56 24.16 -20.70 -0.08
C LEU A 56 23.22 -21.92 -0.10
N ALA A 57 22.06 -21.83 0.55
CA ALA A 57 21.05 -22.88 0.53
C ALA A 57 20.50 -23.09 -0.89
N CYS A 58 20.22 -22.02 -1.63
CA CYS A 58 19.81 -22.07 -3.04
C CYS A 58 20.92 -22.65 -3.93
N ALA A 59 22.17 -22.23 -3.73
CA ALA A 59 23.32 -22.77 -4.47
C ALA A 59 23.46 -24.29 -4.29
N ARG A 60 23.30 -24.78 -3.06
CA ARG A 60 23.33 -26.22 -2.75
C ARG A 60 22.24 -26.99 -3.51
N LYS A 61 21.00 -26.47 -3.55
CA LYS A 61 19.91 -27.07 -4.31
C LYS A 61 20.17 -27.12 -5.81
N LEU A 62 20.63 -26.02 -6.39
CA LEU A 62 20.96 -25.96 -7.82
C LEU A 62 22.10 -26.92 -8.19
N LEU A 63 23.15 -26.98 -7.37
CA LEU A 63 24.26 -27.91 -7.56
C LEU A 63 23.85 -29.39 -7.40
N ALA A 64 22.80 -29.69 -6.66
CA ALA A 64 22.27 -31.05 -6.52
C ALA A 64 21.45 -31.49 -7.73
N ALA A 65 20.96 -30.59 -8.58
CA ALA A 65 20.06 -30.85 -9.70
C ALA A 65 20.79 -30.79 -11.08
N GLN A 66 21.98 -31.37 -11.19
CA GLN A 66 22.82 -31.34 -12.42
C GLN A 66 22.17 -31.99 -13.65
N ASP A 67 21.20 -32.87 -13.42
CA ASP A 67 20.38 -33.50 -14.47
C ASP A 67 19.42 -32.49 -15.14
N ALA A 68 18.92 -31.52 -14.39
CA ALA A 68 17.88 -30.57 -14.80
C ALA A 68 18.38 -29.15 -14.98
N VAL A 69 19.50 -28.78 -14.34
CA VAL A 69 19.97 -27.39 -14.28
C VAL A 69 21.45 -27.26 -14.56
N PHE A 70 21.83 -26.22 -15.31
CA PHE A 70 23.17 -25.69 -15.35
C PHE A 70 23.23 -24.42 -14.49
N PRO A 71 23.86 -24.49 -13.30
CA PRO A 71 23.92 -23.35 -12.40
C PRO A 71 24.92 -22.29 -12.85
N GLN A 72 24.53 -21.01 -12.69
CA GLN A 72 25.37 -19.86 -12.93
C GLN A 72 25.38 -18.99 -11.67
N PHE A 73 26.52 -18.80 -11.03
CA PHE A 73 26.62 -18.12 -9.74
C PHE A 73 27.24 -16.73 -9.89
N ALA A 74 26.44 -15.69 -9.75
CA ALA A 74 26.89 -14.30 -9.78
C ALA A 74 27.16 -13.80 -8.36
N THR A 75 28.43 -13.46 -8.08
CA THR A 75 28.84 -12.93 -6.78
C THR A 75 30.17 -12.17 -6.89
N HIS A 76 30.38 -11.16 -6.03
CA HIS A 76 31.66 -10.47 -5.85
C HIS A 76 32.19 -10.66 -4.41
N ASN A 77 31.62 -11.58 -3.65
CA ASN A 77 32.00 -11.89 -2.27
C ASN A 77 32.87 -13.15 -2.24
N ALA A 78 34.09 -13.03 -1.73
CA ALA A 78 35.10 -14.09 -1.71
C ALA A 78 34.64 -15.33 -0.92
N TYR A 79 34.01 -15.16 0.26
CA TYR A 79 33.47 -16.27 1.03
C TYR A 79 32.43 -17.07 0.23
N THR A 80 31.46 -16.34 -0.39
CA THR A 80 30.41 -16.98 -1.20
C THR A 80 31.00 -17.76 -2.37
N LEU A 81 32.01 -17.20 -3.04
CA LEU A 81 32.73 -17.86 -4.13
C LEU A 81 33.42 -19.15 -3.65
N ALA A 82 34.20 -19.08 -2.57
CA ALA A 82 34.89 -20.22 -1.98
C ALA A 82 33.93 -21.33 -1.54
N ALA A 83 32.81 -20.94 -0.88
CA ALA A 83 31.76 -21.89 -0.47
C ALA A 83 31.12 -22.60 -1.68
N ILE A 84 30.82 -21.88 -2.76
CA ILE A 84 30.30 -22.47 -4.01
C ILE A 84 31.34 -23.41 -4.65
N TYR A 85 32.58 -22.98 -4.69
CA TYR A 85 33.66 -23.82 -5.23
C TYR A 85 33.72 -25.17 -4.49
N GLN A 86 33.72 -25.15 -3.16
CA GLN A 86 33.76 -26.37 -2.33
C GLN A 86 32.51 -27.25 -2.53
N MET A 87 31.30 -26.66 -2.50
CA MET A 87 30.05 -27.39 -2.74
C MET A 87 29.95 -27.96 -4.16
N GLY A 88 30.63 -27.32 -5.12
CA GLY A 88 30.61 -27.64 -6.55
C GLY A 88 31.77 -28.54 -7.02
N LEU A 89 32.58 -29.11 -6.13
CA LEU A 89 33.60 -30.05 -6.51
C LEU A 89 33.02 -31.25 -7.30
N GLY A 90 33.56 -31.53 -8.46
CA GLY A 90 33.06 -32.58 -9.35
C GLY A 90 31.75 -32.27 -10.09
N LYS A 91 31.24 -31.05 -10.01
CA LYS A 91 29.99 -30.61 -10.66
C LYS A 91 30.26 -29.57 -11.74
N ASP A 92 29.33 -29.48 -12.71
CA ASP A 92 29.44 -28.53 -13.83
C ASP A 92 28.62 -27.27 -13.52
N PHE A 93 29.28 -26.11 -13.50
CA PHE A 93 28.69 -24.80 -13.27
C PHE A 93 29.65 -23.71 -13.74
N GLU A 94 29.18 -22.49 -13.82
CA GLU A 94 30.03 -21.32 -14.05
C GLU A 94 29.82 -20.24 -12.98
N HIS A 95 30.89 -19.49 -12.73
CA HIS A 95 30.77 -18.21 -12.03
C HIS A 95 30.43 -17.09 -13.00
N GLN A 96 29.86 -16.02 -12.47
CA GLN A 96 29.58 -14.79 -13.22
C GLN A 96 30.04 -13.57 -12.45
N CYS A 97 30.65 -12.61 -13.14
CA CYS A 97 30.96 -11.30 -12.58
C CYS A 97 30.51 -10.18 -13.53
N LEU A 98 30.26 -9.03 -12.95
CA LEU A 98 29.97 -7.81 -13.70
C LEU A 98 31.30 -7.22 -14.21
N HIS A 99 31.31 -6.77 -15.46
CA HIS A 99 32.45 -6.04 -16.02
C HIS A 99 32.83 -4.82 -15.18
N GLY A 100 34.10 -4.64 -14.90
CA GLY A 100 34.60 -3.58 -14.02
C GLY A 100 34.45 -3.84 -12.51
N MET A 101 34.00 -5.04 -12.12
CA MET A 101 33.85 -5.42 -10.70
C MET A 101 34.42 -6.81 -10.43
N GLY A 102 35.26 -6.92 -9.39
CA GLY A 102 35.73 -8.22 -8.89
C GLY A 102 36.75 -8.91 -9.80
N GLU A 103 37.38 -8.24 -10.75
CA GLU A 103 38.37 -8.80 -11.68
C GLU A 103 39.51 -9.46 -10.92
N THR A 104 40.09 -8.77 -9.91
CA THR A 104 41.19 -9.30 -9.07
C THR A 104 40.81 -10.60 -8.33
N LEU A 105 39.52 -10.72 -7.92
CA LEU A 105 39.01 -11.94 -7.31
C LEU A 105 38.93 -13.08 -8.33
N TYR A 106 38.43 -12.80 -9.55
CA TYR A 106 38.22 -13.80 -10.57
C TYR A 106 39.51 -14.19 -11.31
N ASP A 107 40.55 -13.36 -11.30
CA ASP A 107 41.88 -13.72 -11.78
C ASP A 107 42.46 -14.93 -11.03
N GLN A 108 42.03 -15.17 -9.78
CA GLN A 108 42.42 -16.34 -8.98
C GLN A 108 41.51 -17.56 -9.24
N VAL A 109 40.43 -17.43 -9.96
CA VAL A 109 39.43 -18.48 -10.22
C VAL A 109 39.65 -19.12 -11.59
N VAL A 110 39.93 -18.28 -12.58
CA VAL A 110 40.02 -18.68 -14.00
C VAL A 110 41.42 -19.22 -14.35
N GLY A 111 41.45 -20.23 -15.18
CA GLY A 111 42.70 -20.82 -15.68
C GLY A 111 43.22 -22.01 -14.88
N GLU A 112 43.99 -22.88 -15.56
CA GLU A 112 44.47 -24.16 -15.01
C GLU A 112 45.44 -23.99 -13.82
N LYS A 113 46.13 -22.86 -13.75
CA LYS A 113 47.08 -22.54 -12.66
C LYS A 113 46.38 -22.07 -11.39
N ASN A 114 45.07 -21.80 -11.47
CA ASN A 114 44.22 -21.31 -10.39
C ASN A 114 43.18 -22.37 -10.02
N LEU A 115 41.94 -21.97 -9.76
CA LEU A 115 40.86 -22.92 -9.40
C LEU A 115 40.29 -23.67 -10.62
N GLY A 116 40.71 -23.34 -11.85
CA GLY A 116 40.28 -24.00 -13.06
C GLY A 116 38.78 -23.87 -13.38
N ARG A 117 38.10 -22.86 -12.85
CA ARG A 117 36.67 -22.68 -13.07
C ARG A 117 36.37 -21.60 -14.11
N ARG A 118 35.27 -21.80 -14.83
CA ARG A 118 34.81 -20.83 -15.84
C ARG A 118 34.15 -19.63 -15.14
N CYS A 119 34.44 -18.43 -15.65
CA CYS A 119 33.74 -17.22 -15.26
C CYS A 119 33.22 -16.51 -16.53
N ARG A 120 31.95 -16.14 -16.52
CA ARG A 120 31.33 -15.31 -17.57
C ARG A 120 31.25 -13.88 -17.08
N ILE A 121 31.87 -12.97 -17.83
CA ILE A 121 31.76 -11.53 -17.58
C ILE A 121 30.54 -11.03 -18.34
N TYR A 122 29.65 -10.30 -17.65
CA TYR A 122 28.51 -9.65 -18.27
C TYR A 122 28.61 -8.14 -18.12
N ALA A 123 28.16 -7.42 -19.15
CA ALA A 123 28.10 -5.97 -19.18
C ALA A 123 26.80 -5.53 -19.83
N PRO A 124 26.15 -4.46 -19.33
CA PRO A 124 25.04 -3.86 -20.04
C PRO A 124 25.56 -3.15 -21.31
N VAL A 125 24.76 -3.19 -22.36
CA VAL A 125 25.02 -2.47 -23.62
C VAL A 125 23.87 -1.53 -23.90
N GLY A 126 24.18 -0.25 -24.14
CA GLY A 126 23.18 0.78 -24.41
C GLY A 126 23.78 2.18 -24.39
N THR A 127 22.95 3.18 -24.62
CA THR A 127 23.32 4.59 -24.51
C THR A 127 23.35 5.03 -23.02
N HIS A 128 23.94 6.19 -22.74
CA HIS A 128 23.99 6.70 -21.37
C HIS A 128 22.59 6.94 -20.79
N GLU A 129 21.59 7.34 -21.58
CA GLU A 129 20.21 7.55 -21.13
C GLU A 129 19.59 6.21 -20.65
N THR A 130 19.80 5.14 -21.39
CA THR A 130 19.25 3.83 -21.05
C THR A 130 20.01 3.13 -19.93
N LEU A 131 21.30 3.44 -19.77
CA LEU A 131 22.18 2.83 -18.77
C LEU A 131 22.26 3.61 -17.46
N LEU A 132 21.83 4.86 -17.39
CA LEU A 132 21.99 5.70 -16.22
C LEU A 132 21.42 5.03 -14.95
N ALA A 133 20.18 4.56 -15.01
CA ALA A 133 19.53 3.90 -13.88
C ALA A 133 20.27 2.60 -13.47
N TYR A 134 20.84 1.86 -14.41
CA TYR A 134 21.64 0.68 -14.13
C TYR A 134 22.94 1.06 -13.42
N LEU A 135 23.66 2.08 -13.89
CA LEU A 135 24.93 2.53 -13.34
C LEU A 135 24.76 3.11 -11.94
N VAL A 136 23.71 3.92 -11.73
CA VAL A 136 23.39 4.47 -10.39
C VAL A 136 23.18 3.34 -9.38
N ARG A 137 22.43 2.29 -9.72
CA ARG A 137 22.24 1.15 -8.82
C ARG A 137 23.57 0.44 -8.50
N ARG A 138 24.49 0.33 -9.48
CA ARG A 138 25.82 -0.25 -9.22
C ARG A 138 26.65 0.62 -8.29
N LEU A 139 26.60 1.92 -8.43
CA LEU A 139 27.29 2.85 -7.53
C LEU A 139 26.75 2.73 -6.10
N LEU A 140 25.43 2.67 -5.94
CA LEU A 140 24.80 2.50 -4.62
C LEU A 140 25.13 1.14 -4.00
N GLU A 141 25.13 0.07 -4.78
CA GLU A 141 25.51 -1.27 -4.32
C GLU A 141 26.97 -1.31 -3.84
N ASN A 142 27.88 -0.70 -4.59
CA ASN A 142 29.31 -0.68 -4.25
C ASN A 142 29.59 0.26 -3.07
N GLY A 143 28.87 1.37 -2.96
CA GLY A 143 28.99 2.34 -1.88
C GLY A 143 28.34 1.93 -0.57
N ALA A 144 27.55 0.86 -0.56
CA ALA A 144 26.90 0.39 0.68
C ALA A 144 27.96 -0.14 1.68
N ASN A 145 27.92 0.32 2.91
CA ASN A 145 28.85 -0.10 3.98
C ASN A 145 28.86 -1.61 4.22
N SER A 146 27.79 -2.31 3.88
CA SER A 146 27.70 -3.78 3.96
C SER A 146 28.19 -4.51 2.72
N SER A 147 28.59 -3.80 1.66
CA SER A 147 29.14 -4.39 0.42
C SER A 147 30.54 -4.96 0.70
N PHE A 148 30.80 -6.19 0.23
CA PHE A 148 32.14 -6.79 0.30
C PHE A 148 33.19 -5.92 -0.40
N VAL A 149 32.83 -5.32 -1.54
CA VAL A 149 33.72 -4.44 -2.31
C VAL A 149 34.09 -3.18 -1.54
N ASN A 150 33.17 -2.62 -0.74
CA ASN A 150 33.46 -1.47 0.12
C ASN A 150 34.27 -1.88 1.34
N GLN A 151 33.91 -2.98 2.00
CA GLN A 151 34.58 -3.45 3.22
C GLN A 151 36.02 -3.89 2.99
N ILE A 152 36.39 -4.40 1.79
CA ILE A 152 37.76 -4.84 1.49
C ILE A 152 38.76 -3.68 1.43
N VAL A 153 38.30 -2.46 1.22
CA VAL A 153 39.14 -1.26 1.19
C VAL A 153 39.10 -0.46 2.51
N ASP A 154 38.31 -0.91 3.48
CA ASP A 154 38.21 -0.30 4.81
C ASP A 154 39.27 -0.93 5.74
N GLU A 155 40.28 -0.16 6.09
CA GLU A 155 41.37 -0.59 6.95
C GLU A 155 40.93 -0.99 8.35
N ASN A 156 39.74 -0.61 8.80
CA ASN A 156 39.17 -0.96 10.09
C ASN A 156 38.49 -2.34 10.12
N VAL A 157 38.27 -2.95 8.96
CA VAL A 157 37.64 -4.28 8.84
C VAL A 157 38.71 -5.34 8.72
N SER A 158 38.75 -6.28 9.65
CA SER A 158 39.70 -7.38 9.61
C SER A 158 39.39 -8.39 8.48
N ILE A 159 40.42 -9.11 8.02
CA ILE A 159 40.20 -10.18 7.02
C ILE A 159 39.28 -11.26 7.60
N ASP A 160 39.42 -11.58 8.90
CA ASP A 160 38.59 -12.60 9.55
C ASP A 160 37.11 -12.19 9.58
N ASP A 161 36.79 -10.91 9.77
CA ASP A 161 35.44 -10.38 9.69
C ASP A 161 34.88 -10.46 8.26
N LEU A 162 35.70 -10.16 7.24
CA LEU A 162 35.33 -10.23 5.84
C LEU A 162 34.95 -11.64 5.37
N VAL A 163 35.61 -12.65 5.92
CA VAL A 163 35.41 -14.05 5.56
C VAL A 163 34.63 -14.84 6.60
N GLN A 164 33.98 -14.17 7.53
CA GLN A 164 33.13 -14.80 8.54
C GLN A 164 32.04 -15.66 7.92
N CYS A 165 31.80 -16.84 8.51
CA CYS A 165 30.73 -17.72 8.08
C CYS A 165 29.35 -17.07 8.29
N PRO A 166 28.54 -16.89 7.23
CA PRO A 166 27.23 -16.24 7.37
C PRO A 166 26.23 -17.10 8.20
N LEU A 167 26.43 -18.41 8.34
CA LEU A 167 25.60 -19.25 9.20
C LEU A 167 25.79 -18.92 10.67
N ASP A 168 27.04 -18.70 11.10
CA ASP A 168 27.35 -18.35 12.48
C ASP A 168 26.82 -16.95 12.81
N ALA A 169 27.05 -15.99 11.91
CA ALA A 169 26.52 -14.65 12.03
C ALA A 169 24.97 -14.61 12.06
N ALA A 170 24.30 -15.44 11.26
CA ALA A 170 22.84 -15.55 11.24
C ALA A 170 22.30 -16.20 12.52
N ALA A 171 23.01 -17.18 13.10
CA ALA A 171 22.60 -17.82 14.35
C ALA A 171 22.47 -16.82 15.50
N HIS A 172 23.37 -15.84 15.60
CA HIS A 172 23.31 -14.78 16.59
C HIS A 172 22.06 -13.89 16.46
N THR A 173 21.48 -13.75 15.27
CA THR A 173 20.28 -12.95 15.04
C THR A 173 18.99 -13.71 15.35
N GLN A 174 19.04 -15.03 15.53
CA GLN A 174 17.89 -15.90 15.75
C GLN A 174 16.76 -15.71 14.73
N GLY A 175 17.08 -15.39 13.47
CA GLY A 175 16.09 -15.11 12.41
C GLY A 175 15.34 -13.79 12.56
N LYS A 176 15.66 -12.96 13.56
CA LYS A 176 14.95 -11.70 13.80
C LYS A 176 15.27 -10.66 12.72
N MET A 177 14.26 -9.88 12.37
CA MET A 177 14.41 -8.74 11.47
C MET A 177 15.37 -7.68 12.02
N HIS A 178 15.77 -6.74 11.18
CA HIS A 178 16.66 -5.64 11.59
C HIS A 178 15.90 -4.70 12.55
N ALA A 179 16.46 -4.47 13.75
CA ALA A 179 15.78 -3.74 14.81
C ALA A 179 15.50 -2.25 14.47
N ALA A 180 16.36 -1.65 13.63
CA ALA A 180 16.17 -0.25 13.20
C ALA A 180 15.20 -0.10 12.02
N LEU A 181 14.68 -1.20 11.45
CA LEU A 181 13.72 -1.16 10.37
C LEU A 181 12.34 -1.52 10.94
N PRO A 182 11.44 -0.54 11.16
CA PRO A 182 10.08 -0.82 11.65
C PRO A 182 9.30 -1.61 10.61
N LEU A 183 8.30 -2.37 11.04
CA LEU A 183 7.32 -2.93 10.10
C LEU A 183 6.59 -1.80 9.35
N PRO A 184 6.14 -2.03 8.09
CA PRO A 184 5.43 -1.02 7.31
C PRO A 184 4.27 -0.37 8.07
N ARG A 185 3.54 -1.16 8.86
CA ARG A 185 2.45 -0.69 9.74
C ARG A 185 2.89 0.39 10.73
N HIS A 186 4.14 0.35 11.19
CA HIS A 186 4.69 1.24 12.22
C HIS A 186 5.63 2.31 11.66
N LEU A 187 5.52 2.61 10.35
CA LEU A 187 6.37 3.57 9.64
C LEU A 187 6.39 4.96 10.31
N TYR A 188 5.25 5.42 10.82
CA TYR A 188 5.10 6.73 11.47
C TYR A 188 5.38 6.70 12.98
N GLY A 189 5.95 5.62 13.50
CA GLY A 189 6.24 5.46 14.93
C GLY A 189 5.01 5.05 15.75
N LYS A 190 5.02 5.43 17.04
CA LYS A 190 3.98 4.98 17.99
C LYS A 190 2.68 5.79 17.92
N GLY A 191 2.73 7.01 17.41
CA GLY A 191 1.59 7.93 17.41
C GLY A 191 0.53 7.60 16.37
N ARG A 192 0.96 7.16 15.16
CA ARG A 192 0.04 6.91 14.05
C ARG A 192 0.42 5.62 13.30
N LEU A 193 -0.56 4.75 13.10
CA LEU A 193 -0.37 3.56 12.27
C LEU A 193 -0.48 3.93 10.78
N ASN A 194 0.40 3.34 9.94
CA ASN A 194 0.23 3.38 8.50
C ASN A 194 -1.01 2.56 8.09
N ALA A 195 -1.73 2.98 7.08
CA ALA A 195 -2.88 2.24 6.57
C ALA A 195 -2.47 0.86 6.02
N LYS A 196 -3.27 -0.17 6.34
CA LYS A 196 -3.03 -1.54 5.88
C LYS A 196 -3.24 -1.63 4.37
N GLY A 197 -2.27 -2.21 3.66
CA GLY A 197 -2.38 -2.55 2.25
C GLY A 197 -2.42 -4.06 2.01
N LEU A 198 -2.56 -4.43 0.74
CA LEU A 198 -2.61 -5.82 0.28
C LEU A 198 -1.56 -6.04 -0.80
N ASP A 199 -0.84 -7.14 -0.70
CA ASP A 199 0.11 -7.55 -1.75
C ASP A 199 -0.62 -8.37 -2.83
N LEU A 200 -1.00 -7.69 -3.91
CA LEU A 200 -1.69 -8.32 -5.05
C LEU A 200 -0.78 -9.25 -5.88
N SER A 201 0.52 -9.32 -5.61
CA SER A 201 1.41 -10.31 -6.20
C SER A 201 1.38 -11.66 -5.46
N ASN A 202 0.75 -11.72 -4.29
CA ASN A 202 0.60 -12.91 -3.48
C ASN A 202 -0.74 -13.60 -3.79
N GLU A 203 -0.69 -14.76 -4.43
CA GLU A 203 -1.88 -15.53 -4.84
C GLU A 203 -2.81 -15.85 -3.65
N ALA A 204 -2.29 -16.17 -2.48
CA ALA A 204 -3.11 -16.45 -1.31
C ALA A 204 -3.88 -15.21 -0.81
N VAL A 205 -3.28 -14.02 -0.95
CA VAL A 205 -3.97 -12.74 -0.65
C VAL A 205 -5.06 -12.49 -1.67
N LEU A 206 -4.79 -12.74 -2.97
CA LEU A 206 -5.80 -12.59 -4.03
C LEU A 206 -6.98 -13.54 -3.84
N GLU A 207 -6.74 -14.82 -3.57
CA GLU A 207 -7.80 -15.81 -3.31
C GLU A 207 -8.67 -15.40 -2.11
N GLN A 208 -8.05 -14.95 -1.02
CA GLN A 208 -8.79 -14.47 0.14
C GLN A 208 -9.60 -13.20 -0.18
N LEU A 209 -9.03 -12.26 -0.91
CA LEU A 209 -9.72 -11.04 -1.33
C LEU A 209 -10.91 -11.35 -2.24
N GLU A 210 -10.74 -12.27 -3.21
CA GLU A 210 -11.81 -12.72 -4.10
C GLU A 210 -13.00 -13.29 -3.31
N VAL A 211 -12.74 -14.17 -2.34
CA VAL A 211 -13.79 -14.74 -1.48
C VAL A 211 -14.53 -13.64 -0.71
N GLN A 212 -13.81 -12.69 -0.14
CA GLN A 212 -14.41 -11.58 0.63
C GLN A 212 -15.22 -10.63 -0.24
N MET A 213 -14.71 -10.24 -1.40
CA MET A 213 -15.42 -9.36 -2.33
C MET A 213 -16.66 -10.03 -2.91
N ASN A 214 -16.58 -11.33 -3.28
CA ASN A 214 -17.73 -12.08 -3.76
C ASN A 214 -18.82 -12.26 -2.68
N ALA A 215 -18.45 -12.38 -1.41
CA ALA A 215 -19.41 -12.39 -0.31
C ALA A 215 -20.12 -11.02 -0.17
N ALA A 216 -19.40 -9.91 -0.35
CA ALA A 216 -19.97 -8.57 -0.34
C ALA A 216 -20.94 -8.32 -1.50
N VAL A 217 -20.65 -8.85 -2.70
CA VAL A 217 -21.53 -8.72 -3.89
C VAL A 217 -22.93 -9.34 -3.66
N GLN A 218 -23.03 -10.35 -2.79
CA GLN A 218 -24.31 -11.00 -2.48
C GLN A 218 -25.25 -10.13 -1.62
N GLN A 219 -24.75 -9.04 -1.06
CA GLN A 219 -25.55 -8.08 -0.32
C GLN A 219 -26.06 -7.03 -1.32
N THR A 220 -27.38 -6.86 -1.39
CA THR A 220 -27.98 -5.82 -2.23
C THR A 220 -27.84 -4.49 -1.53
N ASP A 221 -26.98 -3.64 -2.03
CA ASP A 221 -26.76 -2.31 -1.46
C ASP A 221 -27.91 -1.35 -1.81
N ALA A 222 -28.44 -0.70 -0.77
CA ALA A 222 -29.43 0.36 -0.92
C ALA A 222 -28.95 1.59 -0.15
N ALA A 223 -28.64 2.65 -0.89
CA ALA A 223 -28.34 3.94 -0.28
C ALA A 223 -29.60 4.77 -0.15
N ALA A 224 -29.78 5.34 1.02
CA ALA A 224 -30.81 6.32 1.32
C ALA A 224 -30.20 7.50 2.05
N PRO A 225 -30.85 8.66 2.12
CA PRO A 225 -30.42 9.75 2.97
C PRO A 225 -30.26 9.30 4.42
N LEU A 226 -29.17 9.70 5.07
CA LEU A 226 -28.93 9.45 6.49
C LEU A 226 -29.08 10.78 7.23
N LEU A 227 -30.29 11.11 7.60
CA LEU A 227 -30.69 12.41 8.12
C LEU A 227 -31.07 12.35 9.60
N ALA A 228 -31.08 13.50 10.23
CA ALA A 228 -31.65 13.72 11.56
C ALA A 228 -33.15 14.14 11.52
N THR A 229 -33.73 14.27 10.35
CA THR A 229 -35.13 14.64 10.10
C THR A 229 -35.89 13.45 9.47
N ASP A 230 -37.24 13.56 9.45
CA ASP A 230 -38.10 12.58 8.77
C ASP A 230 -38.33 12.92 7.30
N ALA A 231 -37.44 13.71 6.68
CA ALA A 231 -37.54 14.09 5.27
C ALA A 231 -37.62 12.86 4.36
N GLN A 232 -38.58 12.89 3.45
CA GLN A 232 -38.86 11.76 2.55
C GLN A 232 -37.86 11.74 1.39
N ALA A 233 -37.25 10.58 1.16
CA ALA A 233 -36.41 10.39 -0.01
C ALA A 233 -37.25 10.31 -1.29
N ALA A 234 -36.68 10.76 -2.40
CA ALA A 234 -37.23 10.50 -3.73
C ALA A 234 -37.24 8.99 -4.06
N ALA A 235 -37.94 8.60 -5.12
CA ALA A 235 -37.95 7.22 -5.55
C ALA A 235 -36.52 6.72 -5.86
N ALA A 236 -36.19 5.54 -5.37
CA ALA A 236 -34.87 4.95 -5.58
C ALA A 236 -34.65 4.61 -7.05
N GLN A 237 -33.43 4.88 -7.52
CA GLN A 237 -32.98 4.57 -8.88
C GLN A 237 -31.81 3.56 -8.84
N ALA A 238 -31.67 2.77 -9.92
CA ALA A 238 -30.62 1.76 -10.02
C ALA A 238 -29.24 2.43 -10.21
N VAL A 239 -28.28 2.00 -9.42
CA VAL A 239 -26.86 2.30 -9.58
C VAL A 239 -26.24 1.17 -10.39
N ARG A 240 -25.59 1.51 -11.50
CA ARG A 240 -25.05 0.54 -12.47
C ARG A 240 -23.53 0.59 -12.51
N ASN A 241 -22.95 -0.56 -12.75
CA ASN A 241 -21.52 -0.70 -12.98
C ASN A 241 -21.13 -0.02 -14.30
N PRO A 242 -20.23 0.97 -14.33
CA PRO A 242 -19.82 1.65 -15.55
C PRO A 242 -19.07 0.75 -16.55
N ALA A 243 -18.50 -0.37 -16.09
CA ALA A 243 -17.85 -1.35 -16.96
C ALA A 243 -18.83 -2.37 -17.57
N ASP A 244 -20.00 -2.57 -16.94
CA ASP A 244 -21.07 -3.47 -17.40
C ASP A 244 -22.44 -2.93 -16.98
N PHE A 245 -23.12 -2.23 -17.86
CA PHE A 245 -24.44 -1.64 -17.57
C PHE A 245 -25.55 -2.65 -17.26
N SER A 246 -25.34 -3.95 -17.50
CA SER A 246 -26.26 -5.00 -17.09
C SER A 246 -26.11 -5.36 -15.60
N ASP A 247 -24.95 -5.07 -15.00
CA ASP A 247 -24.68 -5.26 -13.58
C ASP A 247 -25.29 -4.10 -12.76
N ILE A 248 -26.30 -4.42 -11.97
CA ILE A 248 -26.90 -3.49 -11.01
C ILE A 248 -26.17 -3.67 -9.69
N VAL A 249 -25.39 -2.66 -9.31
CA VAL A 249 -24.62 -2.66 -8.05
C VAL A 249 -25.55 -2.51 -6.85
N GLY A 250 -26.58 -1.68 -6.97
CA GLY A 250 -27.55 -1.41 -5.92
C GLY A 250 -28.58 -0.37 -6.34
N THR A 251 -29.19 0.28 -5.36
CA THR A 251 -30.17 1.37 -5.57
C THR A 251 -29.82 2.59 -4.71
N ALA A 252 -30.10 3.79 -5.21
CA ALA A 252 -29.92 5.03 -4.46
C ALA A 252 -31.18 5.90 -4.47
N ALA A 253 -31.61 6.35 -3.31
CA ALA A 253 -32.68 7.33 -3.14
C ALA A 253 -32.08 8.69 -2.77
N PHE A 254 -32.55 9.77 -3.42
CA PHE A 254 -32.00 11.11 -3.24
C PHE A 254 -32.86 11.99 -2.35
N VAL A 255 -32.22 12.95 -1.69
CA VAL A 255 -32.88 14.07 -1.00
C VAL A 255 -33.57 14.95 -2.04
N ARG A 256 -34.70 15.54 -1.70
CA ARG A 256 -35.32 16.58 -2.50
C ARG A 256 -34.76 17.95 -2.14
N ALA A 257 -34.50 18.80 -3.11
CA ALA A 257 -33.94 20.15 -2.87
C ALA A 257 -34.80 20.99 -1.92
N GLU A 258 -36.13 20.80 -1.94
CA GLU A 258 -37.09 21.48 -1.04
C GLU A 258 -36.93 21.12 0.42
N ASP A 259 -36.37 19.96 0.77
CA ASP A 259 -36.17 19.48 2.14
C ASP A 259 -34.83 19.98 2.75
N VAL A 260 -33.93 20.52 1.94
CA VAL A 260 -32.58 20.96 2.39
C VAL A 260 -32.69 22.00 3.51
N ALA A 261 -33.63 22.93 3.44
CA ALA A 261 -33.79 23.96 4.45
C ALA A 261 -34.11 23.40 5.84
N GLU A 262 -34.91 22.32 5.92
CA GLU A 262 -35.24 21.62 7.18
C GLU A 262 -34.02 20.86 7.69
N ILE A 263 -33.29 20.18 6.80
CA ILE A 263 -32.07 19.43 7.14
C ILE A 263 -31.00 20.38 7.72
N VAL A 264 -30.79 21.54 7.09
CA VAL A 264 -29.90 22.59 7.61
C VAL A 264 -30.33 23.07 8.98
N ALA A 265 -31.63 23.28 9.22
CA ALA A 265 -32.14 23.68 10.55
C ALA A 265 -31.83 22.63 11.63
N ALA A 266 -32.01 21.35 11.32
CA ALA A 266 -31.67 20.25 12.21
C ALA A 266 -30.16 20.21 12.53
N ALA A 267 -29.32 20.39 11.52
CA ALA A 267 -27.84 20.47 11.67
C ALA A 267 -27.43 21.63 12.59
N LYS A 268 -28.02 22.82 12.38
CA LYS A 268 -27.77 24.01 13.23
C LYS A 268 -28.06 23.77 14.70
N SER A 269 -29.10 23.02 15.01
CA SER A 269 -29.53 22.78 16.38
C SER A 269 -28.52 22.03 17.25
N VAL A 270 -27.56 21.33 16.64
CA VAL A 270 -26.57 20.48 17.35
C VAL A 270 -25.13 21.02 17.31
N GLU A 271 -24.90 22.17 16.69
CA GLU A 271 -23.57 22.77 16.60
C GLU A 271 -22.89 22.94 17.96
N ALA A 272 -23.60 23.54 18.92
CA ALA A 272 -23.04 23.80 20.23
C ALA A 272 -22.70 22.51 21.00
N SER A 273 -23.48 21.45 20.83
CA SER A 273 -23.24 20.17 21.51
C SER A 273 -22.01 19.45 20.91
N TRP A 274 -21.86 19.49 19.60
CA TRP A 274 -20.67 18.90 18.98
C TRP A 274 -19.39 19.72 19.20
N ALA A 275 -19.49 21.03 19.17
CA ALA A 275 -18.40 21.93 19.50
C ALA A 275 -17.86 21.73 20.93
N ALA A 276 -18.75 21.32 21.87
CA ALA A 276 -18.39 21.03 23.25
C ALA A 276 -17.71 19.68 23.46
N VAL A 277 -17.78 18.75 22.48
CA VAL A 277 -17.02 17.48 22.51
C VAL A 277 -15.53 17.80 22.44
N THR A 278 -14.75 17.22 23.34
CA THR A 278 -13.32 17.53 23.42
C THR A 278 -12.56 17.12 22.16
N PRO A 279 -11.45 17.79 21.81
CA PRO A 279 -10.59 17.38 20.71
C PRO A 279 -10.14 15.93 20.82
N PHE A 280 -9.83 15.45 22.02
CA PHE A 280 -9.44 14.07 22.28
C PHE A 280 -10.57 13.07 21.96
N GLU A 281 -11.80 13.35 22.40
CA GLU A 281 -12.95 12.48 22.10
C GLU A 281 -13.25 12.42 20.59
N ARG A 282 -13.18 13.56 19.90
CA ARG A 282 -13.32 13.60 18.43
C ARG A 282 -12.21 12.78 17.74
N ALA A 283 -10.96 12.89 18.21
CA ALA A 283 -9.84 12.13 17.69
C ALA A 283 -10.05 10.61 17.87
N GLU A 284 -10.51 10.17 19.04
CA GLU A 284 -10.79 8.75 19.30
C GLU A 284 -11.90 8.20 18.39
N ILE A 285 -12.95 8.99 18.14
CA ILE A 285 -14.01 8.62 17.19
C ILE A 285 -13.40 8.43 15.78
N LEU A 286 -12.55 9.36 15.31
CA LEU A 286 -11.92 9.25 14.00
C LEU A 286 -10.95 8.07 13.90
N ARG A 287 -10.21 7.75 14.96
CA ARG A 287 -9.37 6.53 15.02
C ARG A 287 -10.23 5.26 14.93
N ASN A 288 -11.40 5.26 15.57
CA ASN A 288 -12.35 4.15 15.45
C ASN A 288 -12.92 4.03 14.03
N VAL A 289 -13.19 5.15 13.33
CA VAL A 289 -13.58 5.13 11.91
C VAL A 289 -12.49 4.45 11.07
N ALA A 290 -11.22 4.81 11.26
CA ALA A 290 -10.11 4.18 10.57
C ALA A 290 -10.06 2.66 10.76
N LEU A 291 -10.30 2.18 11.98
CA LEU A 291 -10.37 0.73 12.27
C LEU A 291 -11.54 0.05 11.58
N ARG A 292 -12.72 0.71 11.53
CA ARG A 292 -13.90 0.21 10.82
C ARG A 292 -13.65 0.11 9.32
N PHE A 293 -13.02 1.10 8.71
CA PHE A 293 -12.69 1.08 7.28
C PHE A 293 -11.71 -0.04 6.95
N GLU A 294 -10.67 -0.25 7.74
CA GLU A 294 -9.75 -1.39 7.56
C GLU A 294 -10.45 -2.74 7.73
N ALA A 295 -11.37 -2.86 8.67
CA ALA A 295 -12.11 -4.10 8.91
C ALA A 295 -13.11 -4.43 7.78
N ASN A 296 -13.62 -3.42 7.08
CA ASN A 296 -14.56 -3.55 5.96
C ASN A 296 -13.91 -3.26 4.60
N MET A 297 -12.58 -3.43 4.50
CA MET A 297 -11.80 -3.06 3.31
C MET A 297 -12.32 -3.75 2.04
N ALA A 298 -12.64 -5.04 2.09
CA ALA A 298 -13.09 -5.78 0.92
C ALA A 298 -14.44 -5.28 0.37
N GLU A 299 -15.38 -4.90 1.24
CA GLU A 299 -16.67 -4.35 0.85
C GLU A 299 -16.52 -2.93 0.26
N LEU A 300 -15.70 -2.08 0.89
CA LEU A 300 -15.38 -0.75 0.36
C LEU A 300 -14.67 -0.86 -1.01
N MET A 301 -13.77 -1.81 -1.17
CA MET A 301 -13.12 -2.08 -2.45
C MET A 301 -14.11 -2.59 -3.51
N MET A 302 -15.02 -3.49 -3.13
CA MET A 302 -16.05 -4.02 -4.04
C MET A 302 -16.92 -2.87 -4.57
N LEU A 303 -17.36 -1.96 -3.71
CA LEU A 303 -18.12 -0.79 -4.12
C LEU A 303 -17.28 0.13 -5.02
N ALA A 304 -16.03 0.43 -4.66
CA ALA A 304 -15.15 1.26 -5.48
C ALA A 304 -14.93 0.67 -6.89
N VAL A 305 -14.80 -0.66 -7.00
CA VAL A 305 -14.64 -1.34 -8.29
C VAL A 305 -15.94 -1.30 -9.10
N ARG A 306 -17.07 -1.68 -8.51
CA ARG A 306 -18.33 -1.85 -9.26
C ARG A 306 -19.07 -0.53 -9.49
N GLU A 307 -19.07 0.39 -8.52
CA GLU A 307 -19.78 1.67 -8.64
C GLU A 307 -18.94 2.75 -9.36
N ALA A 308 -17.62 2.81 -9.07
CA ALA A 308 -16.74 3.84 -9.61
C ALA A 308 -15.78 3.34 -10.71
N GLY A 309 -15.81 2.06 -11.09
CA GLY A 309 -14.97 1.50 -12.14
C GLY A 309 -13.49 1.45 -11.81
N LYS A 310 -13.12 1.37 -10.53
CA LYS A 310 -11.72 1.33 -10.08
C LYS A 310 -11.07 -0.02 -10.36
N THR A 311 -9.76 -0.03 -10.61
CA THR A 311 -8.96 -1.26 -10.54
C THR A 311 -8.78 -1.69 -9.08
N LEU A 312 -8.45 -2.95 -8.82
CA LEU A 312 -8.18 -3.43 -7.46
C LEU A 312 -7.12 -2.59 -6.76
N GLN A 313 -6.03 -2.28 -7.45
CA GLN A 313 -4.95 -1.46 -6.88
C GLN A 313 -5.42 -0.05 -6.50
N ASN A 314 -6.23 0.59 -7.37
CA ASN A 314 -6.79 1.91 -7.07
C ASN A 314 -7.83 1.83 -5.95
N ALA A 315 -8.61 0.74 -5.85
CA ALA A 315 -9.55 0.54 -4.74
C ALA A 315 -8.83 0.35 -3.39
N ILE A 316 -7.70 -0.36 -3.36
CA ILE A 316 -6.83 -0.42 -2.18
C ILE A 316 -6.34 0.98 -1.79
N ALA A 317 -5.89 1.77 -2.78
CA ALA A 317 -5.42 3.13 -2.53
C ALA A 317 -6.53 4.03 -1.95
N GLU A 318 -7.75 3.94 -2.47
CA GLU A 318 -8.93 4.65 -1.93
C GLU A 318 -9.18 4.35 -0.46
N VAL A 319 -9.22 3.06 -0.09
CA VAL A 319 -9.46 2.68 1.30
C VAL A 319 -8.31 3.13 2.20
N ARG A 320 -7.08 2.96 1.76
CA ARG A 320 -5.89 3.36 2.52
C ARG A 320 -5.83 4.87 2.74
N GLU A 321 -6.10 5.65 1.71
CA GLU A 321 -6.11 7.11 1.82
C GLU A 321 -7.21 7.59 2.75
N ALA A 322 -8.42 7.02 2.67
CA ALA A 322 -9.51 7.30 3.60
C ALA A 322 -9.14 6.99 5.06
N VAL A 323 -8.49 5.85 5.30
CA VAL A 323 -7.97 5.45 6.62
C VAL A 323 -6.91 6.43 7.13
N ASP A 324 -6.00 6.83 6.25
CA ASP A 324 -4.94 7.78 6.60
C ASP A 324 -5.50 9.19 6.88
N PHE A 325 -6.52 9.64 6.16
CA PHE A 325 -7.23 10.88 6.49
C PHE A 325 -7.85 10.82 7.88
N CYS A 326 -8.54 9.73 8.22
CA CYS A 326 -9.11 9.56 9.56
C CYS A 326 -8.04 9.69 10.66
N ARG A 327 -6.90 9.04 10.49
CA ARG A 327 -5.78 9.08 11.46
C ARG A 327 -5.08 10.43 11.49
N TYR A 328 -4.85 11.04 10.32
CA TYR A 328 -4.23 12.34 10.22
C TYR A 328 -5.08 13.41 10.90
N TYR A 329 -6.37 13.47 10.60
CA TYR A 329 -7.26 14.45 11.20
C TYR A 329 -7.58 14.16 12.67
N ALA A 330 -7.44 12.92 13.14
CA ALA A 330 -7.45 12.62 14.56
C ALA A 330 -6.29 13.33 15.30
N ASP A 331 -5.07 13.25 14.74
CA ASP A 331 -3.91 13.94 15.31
C ASP A 331 -4.06 15.47 15.21
N GLU A 332 -4.60 15.99 14.09
CA GLU A 332 -4.89 17.42 13.92
C GLU A 332 -5.96 17.94 14.88
N ALA A 333 -6.95 17.12 15.27
CA ALA A 333 -7.95 17.48 16.25
C ALA A 333 -7.31 17.82 17.60
N GLU A 334 -6.33 17.03 18.04
CA GLU A 334 -5.64 17.20 19.32
C GLU A 334 -4.58 18.32 19.31
N THR A 335 -4.12 18.72 18.13
CA THR A 335 -3.06 19.72 17.97
C THR A 335 -3.57 21.02 17.38
N THR A 336 -3.71 21.08 16.07
CA THR A 336 -4.02 22.30 15.32
C THR A 336 -5.44 22.83 15.61
N CYS A 337 -6.43 21.92 15.74
CA CYS A 337 -7.82 22.29 15.95
C CYS A 337 -8.15 22.60 17.42
N ALA A 338 -7.35 22.12 18.37
CA ALA A 338 -7.63 22.26 19.79
C ALA A 338 -7.75 23.73 20.28
N ALA A 339 -7.03 24.64 19.60
CA ALA A 339 -7.02 26.08 19.94
C ALA A 339 -7.96 26.93 19.07
N ARG A 340 -8.77 26.32 18.20
CA ARG A 340 -9.61 27.04 17.23
C ARG A 340 -11.09 26.74 17.47
N ALA A 341 -11.93 27.78 17.31
CA ALA A 341 -13.37 27.60 17.31
C ALA A 341 -13.83 26.97 15.96
N PRO A 342 -14.81 26.04 16.00
CA PRO A 342 -15.44 25.53 14.77
C PRO A 342 -16.19 26.63 14.02
N LEU A 343 -16.36 26.44 12.71
CA LEU A 343 -17.17 27.35 11.88
C LEU A 343 -18.66 27.21 12.15
N GLY A 344 -19.11 26.00 12.47
CA GLY A 344 -20.51 25.63 12.66
C GLY A 344 -20.93 24.52 11.70
N THR A 345 -21.98 24.73 10.91
CA THR A 345 -22.45 23.77 9.90
C THR A 345 -21.71 23.97 8.58
N VAL A 346 -21.12 22.89 8.06
CA VAL A 346 -20.32 22.88 6.82
C VAL A 346 -20.96 21.92 5.81
N ALA A 347 -21.08 22.35 4.57
CA ALA A 347 -21.42 21.49 3.43
C ALA A 347 -20.13 20.89 2.84
N ALA A 348 -20.04 19.55 2.78
CA ALA A 348 -18.96 18.83 2.10
C ALA A 348 -19.50 18.25 0.79
N ILE A 349 -18.93 18.68 -0.35
CA ILE A 349 -19.38 18.30 -1.69
C ILE A 349 -18.22 17.66 -2.43
N SER A 350 -18.25 16.34 -2.61
CA SER A 350 -17.15 15.53 -3.10
C SER A 350 -17.39 14.97 -4.52
N PRO A 351 -16.30 14.66 -5.26
CA PRO A 351 -16.36 14.18 -6.62
C PRO A 351 -16.57 12.67 -6.69
N TRP A 352 -16.86 12.17 -7.91
CA TRP A 352 -17.04 10.75 -8.19
C TRP A 352 -15.74 9.96 -8.39
N ASN A 353 -14.65 10.63 -8.80
CA ASN A 353 -13.41 9.97 -9.21
C ASN A 353 -12.53 9.48 -8.04
N PHE A 354 -12.73 10.03 -6.83
CA PHE A 354 -12.19 9.55 -5.56
C PHE A 354 -13.31 9.46 -4.52
N PRO A 355 -14.23 8.50 -4.72
CA PRO A 355 -15.54 8.51 -4.06
C PRO A 355 -15.48 8.19 -2.57
N LEU A 356 -14.42 7.55 -2.10
CA LEU A 356 -14.18 7.23 -0.70
C LEU A 356 -13.12 8.14 -0.08
N ALA A 357 -11.96 8.28 -0.73
CA ALA A 357 -10.82 8.98 -0.15
C ALA A 357 -11.09 10.48 0.05
N ILE A 358 -11.45 11.20 -1.03
CA ILE A 358 -11.73 12.64 -0.95
C ILE A 358 -12.96 12.90 -0.07
N PHE A 359 -14.04 12.13 -0.28
CA PHE A 359 -15.24 12.21 0.57
C PHE A 359 -14.89 12.11 2.07
N THR A 360 -14.11 11.09 2.44
CA THR A 360 -13.68 10.89 3.83
C THR A 360 -12.80 12.04 4.30
N GLY A 361 -11.86 12.51 3.47
CA GLY A 361 -10.97 13.62 3.81
C GLY A 361 -11.73 14.90 4.15
N GLU A 362 -12.70 15.30 3.32
CA GLU A 362 -13.55 16.47 3.54
C GLU A 362 -14.38 16.34 4.82
N VAL A 363 -15.03 15.19 5.00
CA VAL A 363 -15.91 14.93 6.17
C VAL A 363 -15.09 14.90 7.46
N THR A 364 -14.00 14.15 7.50
CA THR A 364 -13.20 13.96 8.73
C THR A 364 -12.44 15.21 9.13
N ALA A 365 -11.97 16.03 8.17
CA ALA A 365 -11.38 17.33 8.44
C ALA A 365 -12.35 18.26 9.17
N ALA A 366 -13.59 18.34 8.67
CA ALA A 366 -14.63 19.16 9.27
C ALA A 366 -15.05 18.67 10.67
N LEU A 367 -15.24 17.34 10.83
CA LEU A 367 -15.57 16.73 12.12
C LEU A 367 -14.47 16.92 13.16
N ALA A 368 -13.21 16.76 12.78
CA ALA A 368 -12.03 16.98 13.64
C ALA A 368 -12.01 18.40 14.20
N ALA A 369 -12.34 19.39 13.37
CA ALA A 369 -12.40 20.79 13.74
C ALA A 369 -13.65 21.15 14.57
N GLY A 370 -14.55 20.20 14.85
CA GLY A 370 -15.76 20.40 15.66
C GLY A 370 -16.96 20.93 14.88
N ASN A 371 -16.95 20.85 13.54
CA ASN A 371 -18.06 21.27 12.70
C ASN A 371 -19.10 20.16 12.52
N VAL A 372 -20.36 20.54 12.34
CA VAL A 372 -21.44 19.68 11.88
C VAL A 372 -21.34 19.58 10.34
N VAL A 373 -21.53 18.39 9.78
CA VAL A 373 -21.25 18.12 8.36
C VAL A 373 -22.52 17.64 7.65
N LEU A 374 -22.87 18.35 6.60
CA LEU A 374 -23.84 17.95 5.59
C LEU A 374 -23.08 17.44 4.36
N ALA A 375 -22.95 16.13 4.24
CA ALA A 375 -22.11 15.49 3.23
C ALA A 375 -22.92 15.12 1.99
N LYS A 376 -22.58 15.74 0.86
CA LYS A 376 -23.16 15.45 -0.45
C LYS A 376 -22.14 14.76 -1.36
N PRO A 377 -22.21 13.43 -1.52
CA PRO A 377 -21.39 12.73 -2.51
C PRO A 377 -21.84 13.07 -3.93
N ALA A 378 -21.02 12.75 -4.91
CA ALA A 378 -21.44 12.73 -6.29
C ALA A 378 -22.57 11.69 -6.51
N GLU A 379 -23.55 12.02 -7.32
CA GLU A 379 -24.69 11.16 -7.61
C GLU A 379 -24.31 9.79 -8.20
N GLN A 380 -23.16 9.72 -8.90
CA GLN A 380 -22.64 8.50 -9.51
C GLN A 380 -22.09 7.49 -8.50
N THR A 381 -21.73 7.93 -7.27
CA THR A 381 -21.00 7.12 -6.29
C THR A 381 -21.60 7.23 -4.89
N THR A 382 -22.91 7.06 -4.83
CA THR A 382 -23.70 7.22 -3.60
C THR A 382 -23.59 6.00 -2.66
N LEU A 383 -23.46 4.78 -3.19
CA LEU A 383 -23.44 3.55 -2.39
C LEU A 383 -22.22 3.51 -1.47
N ILE A 384 -21.03 3.76 -2.02
CA ILE A 384 -19.79 3.75 -1.25
C ILE A 384 -19.78 4.85 -0.19
N ALA A 385 -20.29 6.05 -0.49
CA ALA A 385 -20.42 7.14 0.46
C ALA A 385 -21.43 6.81 1.58
N HIS A 386 -22.56 6.19 1.23
CA HIS A 386 -23.55 5.72 2.20
C HIS A 386 -22.95 4.67 3.15
N PHE A 387 -22.24 3.70 2.62
CA PHE A 387 -21.58 2.68 3.43
C PHE A 387 -20.52 3.30 4.35
N ALA A 388 -19.71 4.22 3.83
CA ALA A 388 -18.72 4.94 4.62
C ALA A 388 -19.34 5.71 5.79
N VAL A 389 -20.44 6.45 5.57
CA VAL A 389 -21.14 7.20 6.64
C VAL A 389 -21.78 6.25 7.65
N ARG A 390 -22.32 5.12 7.24
CA ARG A 390 -22.78 4.08 8.16
C ARG A 390 -21.68 3.62 9.10
N LEU A 391 -20.50 3.30 8.54
CA LEU A 391 -19.33 2.92 9.35
C LEU A 391 -18.87 4.04 10.28
N MET A 392 -18.95 5.31 9.85
CA MET A 392 -18.66 6.47 10.70
C MET A 392 -19.65 6.57 11.86
N HIS A 393 -20.95 6.38 11.62
CA HIS A 393 -21.96 6.36 12.70
C HIS A 393 -21.73 5.21 13.67
N GLU A 394 -21.41 4.01 13.18
CA GLU A 394 -21.08 2.85 14.01
C GLU A 394 -19.79 3.05 14.83
N ALA A 395 -18.88 3.90 14.36
CA ALA A 395 -17.65 4.27 15.07
C ALA A 395 -17.88 5.33 16.16
N GLY A 396 -19.07 5.91 16.22
CA GLY A 396 -19.44 6.88 17.25
C GLY A 396 -19.72 8.31 16.76
N VAL A 397 -19.65 8.58 15.44
CA VAL A 397 -20.08 9.89 14.92
C VAL A 397 -21.60 10.01 15.07
N PRO A 398 -22.13 11.02 15.78
CA PRO A 398 -23.58 11.15 15.95
C PRO A 398 -24.30 11.43 14.63
N ARG A 399 -25.47 10.81 14.43
CA ARG A 399 -26.24 10.93 13.17
C ARG A 399 -26.68 12.36 12.85
N ASN A 400 -26.90 13.18 13.85
CA ASN A 400 -27.27 14.59 13.70
C ASN A 400 -26.07 15.52 13.44
N VAL A 401 -24.84 15.03 13.70
CA VAL A 401 -23.59 15.75 13.45
C VAL A 401 -23.08 15.48 12.03
N LEU A 402 -23.19 14.24 11.56
CA LEU A 402 -22.87 13.88 10.17
C LEU A 402 -24.13 13.38 9.49
N GLN A 403 -24.62 14.10 8.51
CA GLN A 403 -25.76 13.73 7.71
C GLN A 403 -25.34 13.51 6.26
N LEU A 404 -25.84 12.44 5.63
CA LEU A 404 -25.59 12.13 4.23
C LEU A 404 -26.78 12.58 3.39
N LEU A 405 -26.50 13.44 2.42
CA LEU A 405 -27.48 14.01 1.47
C LEU A 405 -27.18 13.55 0.04
N PRO A 406 -27.53 12.31 -0.34
CA PRO A 406 -27.45 11.91 -1.74
C PRO A 406 -28.32 12.85 -2.58
N GLY A 407 -27.79 13.36 -3.69
CA GLY A 407 -28.52 14.30 -4.53
C GLY A 407 -27.70 14.77 -5.73
N ALA A 408 -28.39 15.33 -6.71
CA ALA A 408 -27.77 15.91 -7.88
C ALA A 408 -27.36 17.38 -7.65
N GLY A 409 -27.19 18.15 -8.73
CA GLY A 409 -26.74 19.54 -8.66
C GLY A 409 -27.72 20.48 -7.95
N ASP A 410 -29.01 20.20 -7.99
CA ASP A 410 -30.08 20.96 -7.32
C ASP A 410 -29.94 20.92 -5.79
N VAL A 411 -29.63 19.78 -5.20
CA VAL A 411 -29.35 19.63 -3.77
C VAL A 411 -28.08 20.38 -3.38
N GLY A 412 -27.02 20.29 -4.23
CA GLY A 412 -25.79 21.07 -4.03
C GLY A 412 -26.03 22.57 -4.03
N ALA A 413 -26.81 23.06 -4.99
CA ALA A 413 -27.18 24.46 -5.08
C ALA A 413 -28.01 24.91 -3.87
N ALA A 414 -28.99 24.12 -3.43
CA ALA A 414 -29.79 24.42 -2.24
C ALA A 414 -28.95 24.50 -0.95
N LEU A 415 -27.92 23.62 -0.81
CA LEU A 415 -26.98 23.69 0.32
C LEU A 415 -26.12 24.96 0.29
N THR A 416 -25.53 25.30 -0.86
CA THR A 416 -24.61 26.42 -0.99
C THR A 416 -25.32 27.79 -0.94
N GLN A 417 -26.59 27.84 -1.29
CA GLN A 417 -27.43 29.05 -1.21
C GLN A 417 -28.04 29.31 0.16
N ASP A 418 -28.04 28.33 1.06
CA ASP A 418 -28.59 28.52 2.40
C ASP A 418 -27.65 29.34 3.28
N ALA A 419 -28.05 30.55 3.63
CA ALA A 419 -27.24 31.51 4.42
C ALA A 419 -26.83 30.99 5.81
N ARG A 420 -27.39 29.88 6.29
CA ARG A 420 -27.04 29.24 7.57
C ARG A 420 -25.83 28.31 7.44
N ILE A 421 -25.41 27.95 6.24
CA ILE A 421 -24.17 27.20 5.98
C ILE A 421 -22.98 28.12 6.26
N ASN A 422 -22.09 27.70 7.15
CA ASN A 422 -20.95 28.50 7.61
C ASN A 422 -19.68 28.31 6.77
N GLY A 423 -19.64 27.25 5.98
CA GLY A 423 -18.53 26.94 5.08
C GLY A 423 -18.86 25.83 4.12
N VAL A 424 -18.16 25.82 3.00
CA VAL A 424 -18.23 24.79 1.97
C VAL A 424 -16.85 24.18 1.79
N ILE A 425 -16.76 22.86 1.83
CA ILE A 425 -15.59 22.09 1.41
C ILE A 425 -15.98 21.44 0.10
N PHE A 426 -15.19 21.67 -0.94
CA PHE A 426 -15.51 21.23 -2.29
C PHE A 426 -14.30 20.68 -3.02
N THR A 427 -14.47 19.54 -3.65
CA THR A 427 -13.55 19.02 -4.66
C THR A 427 -14.36 18.62 -5.90
N GLY A 428 -13.97 19.12 -7.07
CA GLY A 428 -14.67 18.87 -8.31
C GLY A 428 -14.15 19.68 -9.50
N SER A 429 -14.98 19.86 -10.53
CA SER A 429 -14.60 20.63 -11.71
C SER A 429 -14.59 22.13 -11.44
N THR A 430 -13.83 22.86 -12.26
CA THR A 430 -13.79 24.34 -12.20
C THR A 430 -15.15 24.96 -12.47
N GLU A 431 -15.96 24.36 -13.37
CA GLU A 431 -17.32 24.84 -13.69
C GLU A 431 -18.22 24.78 -12.45
N VAL A 432 -18.20 23.68 -11.69
CA VAL A 432 -18.98 23.56 -10.45
C VAL A 432 -18.46 24.50 -9.37
N ALA A 433 -17.13 24.66 -9.25
CA ALA A 433 -16.52 25.63 -8.31
C ALA A 433 -16.99 27.09 -8.56
N GLN A 434 -17.23 27.43 -9.82
CA GLN A 434 -17.74 28.78 -10.19
C GLN A 434 -19.25 28.96 -9.89
N LEU A 435 -19.99 27.88 -9.72
CA LEU A 435 -21.41 27.94 -9.35
C LEU A 435 -21.63 28.00 -7.83
N ILE A 436 -20.66 27.51 -7.04
CA ILE A 436 -20.62 27.61 -5.58
C ILE A 436 -20.21 29.02 -5.14
#